data_d0d5bd77e2d2fa67eea3193466d215d3
#
_entry.id   d0d5bd77e2d2fa67eea3193466d215d3
#
_cell.length_a   1.000
_cell.length_b   1.000
_cell.length_c   1.000
_cell.angle_alpha   90.00
_cell.angle_beta   90.00
_cell.angle_gamma   90.00
#
_symmetry.space_group_name_H-M   'P 1'
#
loop_
_entity.id
_entity.type
_entity.pdbx_description
1 polymer ?
#
loop_
_entity_poly.entity_id
_entity_poly.type
_entity_poly.pdbx_seq_one_letter_code
_entity_poly.pdbx_strand_id
1 'polypeptide(L)'
;MSERNHVLQMENITMQFGGVVAVNNLSLEVNEGEIVALIGPNGAGKTTAFNVITGVYQPTNGQVLFHDKAYVCNHPRGKMAKLYKGENPAMYTSHHTLAPTPDHITKMGIARTFQNIRLWKSMTVFDNVIIAKHMRAKHNIFSSTFRTSHKEEARMRAETEALLREQGLWQHRDELATSLPYGLQRRLEIARALATE
;
A
#
# COMPACT_ATOMS: atom_id res chain seq x y z
N MET A 1 3.11 -20.39 -23.60
CA MET A 1 3.76 -19.47 -22.64
C MET A 1 2.62 -18.88 -21.84
N SER A 2 2.51 -19.19 -20.55
CA SER A 2 1.47 -18.60 -19.68
C SER A 2 1.68 -17.09 -19.68
N GLU A 3 0.66 -16.31 -20.03
CA GLU A 3 0.67 -14.86 -19.81
C GLU A 3 0.95 -14.63 -18.34
N ARG A 4 2.08 -14.01 -18.02
CA ARG A 4 2.41 -13.64 -16.65
C ARG A 4 1.48 -12.50 -16.27
N ASN A 5 0.58 -12.73 -15.34
CA ASN A 5 -0.34 -11.72 -14.83
C ASN A 5 0.42 -10.87 -13.81
N HIS A 6 1.00 -9.77 -14.27
CA HIS A 6 1.76 -8.86 -13.40
C HIS A 6 0.80 -8.07 -12.51
N VAL A 7 0.95 -8.21 -11.20
CA VAL A 7 0.19 -7.43 -10.23
C VAL A 7 0.88 -6.11 -9.94
N LEU A 8 2.22 -6.15 -9.75
CA LEU A 8 3.01 -4.94 -9.46
C LEU A 8 4.30 -4.98 -10.27
N GLN A 9 4.66 -3.85 -10.86
CA GLN A 9 5.94 -3.69 -11.56
C GLN A 9 6.57 -2.37 -11.14
N MET A 10 7.87 -2.39 -10.89
CA MET A 10 8.71 -1.21 -10.79
C MET A 10 9.64 -1.19 -12.00
N GLU A 11 9.69 -0.08 -12.69
CA GLU A 11 10.52 0.08 -13.88
C GLU A 11 11.48 1.25 -13.73
N ASN A 12 12.78 0.94 -13.78
CA ASN A 12 13.87 1.90 -13.74
C ASN A 12 13.78 2.94 -12.61
N ILE A 13 13.33 2.51 -11.44
CA ILE A 13 13.16 3.40 -10.29
C ILE A 13 14.52 3.87 -9.79
N THR A 14 14.74 5.17 -9.89
CA THR A 14 15.84 5.87 -9.23
C THR A 14 15.27 6.88 -8.24
N MET A 15 15.78 6.85 -7.02
CA MET A 15 15.42 7.81 -5.97
C MET A 15 16.66 8.48 -5.41
N GLN A 16 16.75 9.79 -5.59
CA GLN A 16 17.86 10.62 -5.14
C GLN A 16 17.38 11.67 -4.13
N PHE A 17 18.08 11.77 -3.02
CA PHE A 17 17.87 12.79 -2.01
C PHE A 17 19.09 13.74 -2.00
N GLY A 18 18.92 14.92 -2.56
CA GLY A 18 20.05 15.85 -2.74
C GLY A 18 21.18 15.21 -3.54
N GLY A 19 22.35 15.01 -2.94
CA GLY A 19 23.51 14.38 -3.57
C GLY A 19 23.58 12.84 -3.40
N VAL A 20 22.63 12.22 -2.68
CA VAL A 20 22.68 10.78 -2.37
C VAL A 20 21.65 10.03 -3.20
N VAL A 21 22.09 9.04 -3.97
CA VAL A 21 21.23 8.11 -4.69
C VAL A 21 20.93 6.95 -3.74
N ALA A 22 19.69 6.89 -3.23
CA ALA A 22 19.24 5.87 -2.29
C ALA A 22 18.75 4.58 -2.98
N VAL A 23 18.20 4.70 -4.18
CA VAL A 23 17.83 3.60 -5.08
C VAL A 23 18.28 3.99 -6.47
N ASN A 24 18.94 3.09 -7.17
CA ASN A 24 19.49 3.35 -8.49
C ASN A 24 18.99 2.31 -9.49
N ASN A 25 18.19 2.74 -10.44
CA ASN A 25 17.71 1.96 -11.58
C ASN A 25 17.13 0.58 -11.18
N LEU A 26 16.28 0.55 -10.15
CA LEU A 26 15.66 -0.67 -9.65
C LEU A 26 14.46 -1.04 -10.52
N SER A 27 14.47 -2.26 -11.04
CA SER A 27 13.31 -2.89 -11.66
C SER A 27 12.98 -4.19 -10.94
N LEU A 28 11.69 -4.45 -10.71
CA LEU A 28 11.18 -5.69 -10.13
C LEU A 28 9.75 -5.93 -10.59
N GLU A 29 9.34 -7.18 -10.55
CA GLU A 29 8.00 -7.62 -10.92
C GLU A 29 7.46 -8.52 -9.82
N VAL A 30 6.15 -8.43 -9.59
CA VAL A 30 5.39 -9.32 -8.69
C VAL A 30 4.21 -9.85 -9.48
N ASN A 31 4.09 -11.16 -9.57
CA ASN A 31 2.99 -11.83 -10.26
C ASN A 31 1.87 -12.20 -9.26
N GLU A 32 0.70 -12.51 -9.79
CA GLU A 32 -0.42 -12.98 -8.97
C GLU A 32 -0.06 -14.24 -8.18
N GLY A 33 -0.37 -14.25 -6.88
CA GLY A 33 -0.05 -15.35 -5.97
C GLY A 33 1.44 -15.48 -5.61
N GLU A 34 2.29 -14.56 -6.05
CA GLU A 34 3.73 -14.59 -5.79
C GLU A 34 4.10 -13.83 -4.50
N ILE A 35 5.09 -14.34 -3.78
CA ILE A 35 5.73 -13.66 -2.66
C ILE A 35 7.14 -13.26 -3.07
N VAL A 36 7.37 -11.96 -3.22
CA VAL A 36 8.68 -11.39 -3.57
C VAL A 36 9.33 -10.77 -2.33
N ALA A 37 10.61 -11.11 -2.09
CA ALA A 37 11.38 -10.56 -0.99
C ALA A 37 12.50 -9.66 -1.49
N LEU A 38 12.53 -8.41 -0.98
CA LEU A 38 13.62 -7.47 -1.22
C LEU A 38 14.66 -7.60 -0.09
N ILE A 39 15.81 -8.18 -0.39
CA ILE A 39 16.86 -8.48 0.58
C ILE A 39 18.05 -7.55 0.38
N GLY A 40 18.71 -7.18 1.47
CA GLY A 40 19.91 -6.34 1.43
C GLY A 40 20.27 -5.77 2.81
N PRO A 41 21.48 -5.22 2.99
CA PRO A 41 21.91 -4.63 4.25
C PRO A 41 21.09 -3.40 4.65
N ASN A 42 21.29 -2.91 5.87
CA ASN A 42 20.72 -1.65 6.31
C ASN A 42 21.28 -0.50 5.45
N GLY A 43 20.41 0.42 5.03
CA GLY A 43 20.78 1.50 4.11
C GLY A 43 20.74 1.15 2.61
N ALA A 44 20.48 -0.11 2.22
CA ALA A 44 20.40 -0.53 0.81
C ALA A 44 19.16 -0.01 0.04
N GLY A 45 18.41 0.94 0.59
CA GLY A 45 17.26 1.54 -0.12
C GLY A 45 15.96 0.75 -0.06
N LYS A 46 15.88 -0.38 0.64
CA LYS A 46 14.66 -1.22 0.72
C LYS A 46 13.41 -0.42 1.13
N THR A 47 13.51 0.30 2.24
CA THR A 47 12.41 1.15 2.73
C THR A 47 12.06 2.27 1.75
N THR A 48 13.05 2.80 1.04
CA THR A 48 12.87 3.82 0.00
C THR A 48 12.07 3.25 -1.18
N ALA A 49 12.39 2.03 -1.63
CA ALA A 49 11.64 1.34 -2.69
C ALA A 49 10.17 1.14 -2.27
N PHE A 50 9.90 0.64 -1.06
CA PHE A 50 8.55 0.52 -0.52
C PHE A 50 7.84 1.87 -0.39
N ASN A 51 8.55 2.95 -0.04
CA ASN A 51 7.98 4.29 0.03
C ASN A 51 7.58 4.83 -1.35
N VAL A 52 8.29 4.44 -2.41
CA VAL A 52 7.90 4.76 -3.80
C VAL A 52 6.64 3.98 -4.19
N ILE A 53 6.59 2.68 -3.96
CA ILE A 53 5.40 1.84 -4.24
C ILE A 53 4.15 2.41 -3.56
N THR A 54 4.28 2.86 -2.32
CA THR A 54 3.15 3.35 -1.52
C THR A 54 2.90 4.85 -1.62
N GLY A 55 3.54 5.55 -2.57
CA GLY A 55 3.32 6.97 -2.83
C GLY A 55 3.79 7.93 -1.74
N VAL A 56 4.57 7.44 -0.77
CA VAL A 56 5.18 8.29 0.26
C VAL A 56 6.31 9.13 -0.35
N TYR A 57 7.03 8.55 -1.32
CA TYR A 57 8.04 9.26 -2.10
C TYR A 57 7.72 9.17 -3.58
N GLN A 58 7.88 10.29 -4.26
CA GLN A 58 7.90 10.33 -5.70
C GLN A 58 9.32 10.01 -6.20
N PRO A 59 9.52 9.06 -7.11
CA PRO A 59 10.84 8.74 -7.63
C PRO A 59 11.44 9.93 -8.39
N THR A 60 12.76 9.99 -8.43
CA THR A 60 13.47 10.94 -9.30
C THR A 60 13.31 10.56 -10.77
N ASN A 61 13.32 9.25 -11.05
CA ASN A 61 13.07 8.68 -12.37
C ASN A 61 12.40 7.33 -12.24
N GLY A 62 11.59 6.95 -13.24
CA GLY A 62 10.95 5.65 -13.36
C GLY A 62 9.47 5.66 -13.06
N GLN A 63 8.86 4.49 -13.10
CA GLN A 63 7.43 4.32 -12.86
C GLN A 63 7.10 3.05 -12.07
N VAL A 64 5.94 3.07 -11.42
CA VAL A 64 5.35 1.89 -10.79
C VAL A 64 3.99 1.64 -11.43
N LEU A 65 3.77 0.38 -11.83
CA LEU A 65 2.52 -0.07 -12.43
C LEU A 65 1.82 -1.03 -11.48
N PHE A 66 0.51 -0.97 -11.46
CA PHE A 66 -0.37 -1.90 -10.79
C PHE A 66 -1.40 -2.42 -11.79
N HIS A 67 -1.44 -3.75 -12.02
CA HIS A 67 -2.19 -4.38 -13.10
C HIS A 67 -1.95 -3.67 -14.45
N ASP A 68 -0.68 -3.53 -14.82
CA ASP A 68 -0.19 -2.92 -16.07
C ASP A 68 -0.55 -1.43 -16.26
N LYS A 69 -1.10 -0.77 -15.22
CA LYS A 69 -1.40 0.67 -15.25
C LYS A 69 -0.42 1.44 -14.38
N ALA A 70 0.30 2.37 -14.98
CA ALA A 70 1.18 3.27 -14.23
C ALA A 70 0.34 4.14 -13.28
N TYR A 71 0.71 4.17 -12.00
CA TYR A 71 0.09 5.01 -11.00
C TYR A 71 1.07 5.93 -10.29
N VAL A 72 2.35 5.56 -10.21
CA VAL A 72 3.44 6.45 -9.81
C VAL A 72 4.38 6.58 -10.99
N CYS A 73 4.70 7.81 -11.37
CA CYS A 73 5.61 8.05 -12.49
C CYS A 73 6.28 9.41 -12.33
N ASN A 74 7.56 9.47 -12.58
CA ASN A 74 8.29 10.71 -12.71
C ASN A 74 9.45 10.58 -13.71
N HIS A 75 9.69 11.65 -14.47
CA HIS A 75 10.79 11.75 -15.40
C HIS A 75 11.48 13.08 -15.20
N PRO A 76 12.81 13.08 -15.03
CA PRO A 76 13.57 14.30 -14.96
C PRO A 76 13.46 15.09 -16.27
N ARG A 77 13.43 16.42 -16.15
CA ARG A 77 13.35 17.35 -17.29
C ARG A 77 14.62 18.14 -17.45
N GLY A 78 14.81 18.74 -18.62
CA GLY A 78 15.93 19.63 -18.90
C GLY A 78 17.29 18.93 -18.82
N LYS A 79 18.25 19.54 -18.11
CA LYS A 79 19.61 19.01 -17.97
C LYS A 79 19.65 17.65 -17.27
N MET A 80 18.76 17.45 -16.29
CA MET A 80 18.65 16.19 -15.55
C MET A 80 18.23 15.01 -16.45
N ALA A 81 17.44 15.23 -17.47
CA ALA A 81 17.01 14.17 -18.40
C ALA A 81 18.20 13.47 -19.10
N LYS A 82 19.32 14.20 -19.29
CA LYS A 82 20.53 13.63 -19.91
C LYS A 82 21.18 12.55 -19.06
N LEU A 83 21.06 12.64 -17.72
CA LEU A 83 21.64 11.67 -16.78
C LEU A 83 20.92 10.31 -16.84
N TYR A 84 19.65 10.30 -17.25
CA TYR A 84 18.78 9.12 -17.31
C TYR A 84 18.49 8.65 -18.73
N LYS A 85 19.18 9.22 -19.74
CA LYS A 85 18.94 8.94 -21.16
C LYS A 85 19.11 7.45 -21.53
N GLY A 86 19.94 6.71 -20.80
CA GLY A 86 20.14 5.28 -20.97
C GLY A 86 19.13 4.40 -20.21
N GLU A 87 18.37 4.98 -19.30
CA GLU A 87 17.34 4.31 -18.52
C GLU A 87 15.98 4.44 -19.22
N ASN A 88 15.90 3.91 -20.36
CA ASN A 88 14.78 3.54 -21.21
C ASN A 88 13.49 4.42 -21.17
N PRO A 89 13.53 5.64 -21.70
CA PRO A 89 12.35 6.50 -21.76
C PRO A 89 11.22 5.98 -22.68
N ALA A 90 11.52 5.02 -23.54
CA ALA A 90 10.51 4.43 -24.45
C ALA A 90 9.55 3.46 -23.74
N MET A 91 9.90 2.96 -22.56
CA MET A 91 9.04 2.06 -21.76
C MET A 91 8.01 2.80 -20.92
N TYR A 92 8.11 4.11 -20.79
CA TYR A 92 7.19 4.87 -19.96
C TYR A 92 5.84 5.06 -20.63
N THR A 93 4.78 4.57 -19.99
CA THR A 93 3.42 4.65 -20.50
C THR A 93 2.77 6.02 -20.26
N SER A 94 3.35 6.85 -19.39
CA SER A 94 2.86 8.18 -19.07
C SER A 94 3.92 9.25 -19.28
N HIS A 95 3.57 10.30 -20.03
CA HIS A 95 4.38 11.52 -20.17
C HIS A 95 4.17 12.52 -19.04
N HIS A 96 3.24 12.24 -18.15
CA HIS A 96 2.89 13.12 -17.03
C HIS A 96 3.44 12.55 -15.73
N THR A 97 3.81 13.45 -14.83
CA THR A 97 4.12 13.08 -13.45
C THR A 97 2.87 12.56 -12.76
N LEU A 98 2.91 11.33 -12.26
CA LEU A 98 1.84 10.71 -11.48
C LEU A 98 2.32 10.56 -10.03
N ALA A 99 1.64 11.22 -9.12
CA ALA A 99 1.98 11.23 -7.70
C ALA A 99 0.70 11.11 -6.85
N PRO A 100 0.06 9.94 -6.84
CA PRO A 100 -1.13 9.72 -6.03
C PRO A 100 -0.76 9.74 -4.54
N THR A 101 -1.72 10.11 -3.71
CA THR A 101 -1.59 10.04 -2.27
C THR A 101 -1.66 8.60 -1.77
N PRO A 102 -1.06 8.26 -0.60
CA PRO A 102 -1.07 6.90 -0.07
C PRO A 102 -2.48 6.32 0.16
N ASP A 103 -3.46 7.16 0.51
CA ASP A 103 -4.86 6.75 0.67
C ASP A 103 -5.48 6.34 -0.68
N HIS A 104 -5.15 7.04 -1.75
CA HIS A 104 -5.59 6.66 -3.10
C HIS A 104 -5.00 5.31 -3.52
N ILE A 105 -3.70 5.09 -3.25
CA ILE A 105 -3.01 3.83 -3.54
C ILE A 105 -3.63 2.67 -2.74
N THR A 106 -3.98 2.91 -1.47
CA THR A 106 -4.67 1.90 -0.66
C THR A 106 -6.04 1.56 -1.24
N LYS A 107 -6.80 2.55 -1.75
CA LYS A 107 -8.08 2.32 -2.44
C LYS A 107 -7.94 1.54 -3.76
N MET A 108 -6.77 1.56 -4.38
CA MET A 108 -6.46 0.73 -5.55
C MET A 108 -6.25 -0.74 -5.20
N GLY A 109 -6.01 -1.09 -3.93
CA GLY A 109 -5.77 -2.45 -3.45
C GLY A 109 -4.34 -2.72 -2.96
N ILE A 110 -3.50 -1.69 -2.81
CA ILE A 110 -2.14 -1.83 -2.28
C ILE A 110 -2.12 -1.40 -0.83
N ALA A 111 -2.14 -2.36 0.10
CA ALA A 111 -2.00 -2.09 1.52
C ALA A 111 -0.55 -2.28 2.00
N ARG A 112 -0.17 -1.56 3.04
CA ARG A 112 1.15 -1.66 3.65
C ARG A 112 1.07 -1.76 5.16
N THR A 113 1.81 -2.72 5.72
CA THR A 113 2.16 -2.73 7.14
C THR A 113 3.45 -1.93 7.36
N PHE A 114 3.55 -1.22 8.48
CA PHE A 114 4.70 -0.39 8.79
C PHE A 114 5.69 -1.12 9.71
N GLN A 115 6.95 -0.73 9.66
CA GLN A 115 7.99 -1.26 10.56
C GLN A 115 7.63 -1.00 12.03
N ASN A 116 7.11 0.18 12.34
CA ASN A 116 6.55 0.52 13.64
C ASN A 116 5.03 0.34 13.60
N ILE A 117 4.50 -0.42 14.55
CA ILE A 117 3.06 -0.69 14.66
C ILE A 117 2.30 0.61 14.82
N ARG A 118 1.35 0.87 13.91
CA ARG A 118 0.51 2.07 13.91
C ARG A 118 -0.95 1.69 14.15
N LEU A 119 -1.26 1.33 15.41
CA LEU A 119 -2.64 1.08 15.84
C LEU A 119 -3.24 2.32 16.50
N TRP A 120 -4.55 2.46 16.41
CA TRP A 120 -5.28 3.43 17.24
C TRP A 120 -5.32 2.93 18.67
N LYS A 121 -4.49 3.56 19.51
CA LYS A 121 -4.19 3.10 20.87
C LYS A 121 -5.40 3.14 21.80
N SER A 122 -6.30 4.09 21.59
CA SER A 122 -7.51 4.30 22.41
C SER A 122 -8.72 3.49 21.93
N MET A 123 -8.54 2.67 20.90
CA MET A 123 -9.63 1.88 20.31
C MET A 123 -9.45 0.41 20.62
N THR A 124 -10.55 -0.33 20.60
CA THR A 124 -10.55 -1.78 20.74
C THR A 124 -9.91 -2.46 19.52
N VAL A 125 -9.61 -3.73 19.65
CA VAL A 125 -9.15 -4.58 18.54
C VAL A 125 -10.18 -4.57 17.41
N PHE A 126 -11.46 -4.72 17.73
CA PHE A 126 -12.56 -4.68 16.78
C PHE A 126 -12.64 -3.33 16.05
N ASP A 127 -12.60 -2.22 16.79
CA ASP A 127 -12.70 -0.87 16.22
C ASP A 127 -11.54 -0.56 15.30
N ASN A 128 -10.33 -1.02 15.62
CA ASN A 128 -9.17 -0.87 14.75
C ASN A 128 -9.36 -1.49 13.36
N VAL A 129 -10.07 -2.60 13.26
CA VAL A 129 -10.32 -3.29 11.99
C VAL A 129 -11.52 -2.70 11.25
N ILE A 130 -12.65 -2.47 11.95
CA ILE A 130 -13.86 -2.00 11.28
C ILE A 130 -13.70 -0.61 10.68
N ILE A 131 -12.90 0.28 11.31
CA ILE A 131 -12.60 1.61 10.76
C ILE A 131 -11.88 1.51 9.41
N ALA A 132 -11.00 0.52 9.22
CA ALA A 132 -10.32 0.32 7.95
C ALA A 132 -11.30 -0.04 6.82
N LYS A 133 -12.37 -0.79 7.12
CA LYS A 133 -13.42 -1.10 6.15
C LYS A 133 -14.25 0.10 5.73
N HIS A 134 -14.39 1.10 6.60
CA HIS A 134 -15.10 2.33 6.25
C HIS A 134 -14.46 3.14 5.12
N MET A 135 -13.19 2.91 4.79
CA MET A 135 -12.54 3.56 3.63
C MET A 135 -13.25 3.26 2.30
N ARG A 136 -13.90 2.10 2.20
CA ARG A 136 -14.65 1.67 0.98
C ARG A 136 -16.15 1.82 1.10
N ALA A 137 -16.65 2.19 2.28
CA ALA A 137 -18.08 2.40 2.47
C ALA A 137 -18.55 3.55 1.55
N LYS A 138 -19.50 3.25 0.67
CA LYS A 138 -20.09 4.23 -0.27
C LYS A 138 -21.15 5.08 0.47
N HIS A 139 -20.73 5.85 1.46
CA HIS A 139 -21.63 6.77 2.16
C HIS A 139 -21.79 8.07 1.37
N ASN A 140 -22.91 8.22 0.67
CA ASN A 140 -23.41 9.52 0.27
C ASN A 140 -24.24 10.12 1.42
N ILE A 141 -24.16 11.43 1.62
CA ILE A 141 -24.91 12.18 2.63
C ILE A 141 -26.40 11.82 2.61
N PHE A 142 -26.94 11.45 1.45
CA PHE A 142 -28.31 10.97 1.27
C PHE A 142 -28.58 9.55 1.76
N SER A 143 -27.58 8.64 1.77
CA SER A 143 -27.77 7.26 2.20
C SER A 143 -27.77 7.09 3.74
N SER A 144 -27.15 8.02 4.47
CA SER A 144 -27.19 8.04 5.94
C SER A 144 -28.56 8.45 6.51
N THR A 145 -29.37 9.14 5.71
CA THR A 145 -30.74 9.57 6.08
C THR A 145 -31.79 8.47 5.87
N PHE A 146 -31.52 7.54 4.95
CA PHE A 146 -32.43 6.42 4.67
C PHE A 146 -31.76 5.10 5.05
N ARG A 147 -32.26 4.43 6.08
CA ARG A 147 -32.02 3.06 6.65
C ARG A 147 -31.28 2.00 5.80
N THR A 148 -30.66 2.35 4.66
CA THR A 148 -29.84 1.47 3.81
C THR A 148 -28.48 1.15 4.45
N SER A 149 -28.07 1.93 5.44
CA SER A 149 -26.79 1.78 6.15
C SER A 149 -26.74 0.52 7.04
N HIS A 150 -27.88 0.03 7.56
CA HIS A 150 -27.88 -1.12 8.46
C HIS A 150 -27.41 -2.43 7.83
N LYS A 151 -27.73 -2.68 6.56
CA LYS A 151 -27.26 -3.90 5.85
C LYS A 151 -25.77 -3.84 5.58
N GLU A 152 -25.26 -2.68 5.19
CA GLU A 152 -23.84 -2.47 4.92
C GLU A 152 -23.02 -2.54 6.21
N GLU A 153 -23.51 -1.93 7.28
CA GLU A 153 -22.89 -2.01 8.61
C GLU A 153 -22.87 -3.46 9.12
N ALA A 154 -23.97 -4.19 9.01
CA ALA A 154 -24.02 -5.61 9.40
C ALA A 154 -23.03 -6.45 8.58
N ARG A 155 -22.88 -6.19 7.28
CA ARG A 155 -21.90 -6.85 6.43
C ARG A 155 -20.47 -6.54 6.90
N MET A 156 -20.13 -5.26 7.11
CA MET A 156 -18.80 -4.87 7.58
C MET A 156 -18.46 -5.49 8.93
N ARG A 157 -19.43 -5.59 9.86
CA ARG A 157 -19.26 -6.26 11.15
C ARG A 157 -18.98 -7.75 10.97
N ALA A 158 -19.74 -8.45 10.11
CA ALA A 158 -19.54 -9.87 9.84
C ALA A 158 -18.16 -10.14 9.20
N GLU A 159 -17.75 -9.32 8.24
CA GLU A 159 -16.44 -9.43 7.61
C GLU A 159 -15.30 -9.10 8.59
N THR A 160 -15.51 -8.13 9.49
CA THR A 160 -14.55 -7.82 10.57
C THR A 160 -14.40 -9.00 11.53
N GLU A 161 -15.51 -9.63 11.91
CA GLU A 161 -15.49 -10.85 12.74
C GLU A 161 -14.72 -11.98 12.04
N ALA A 162 -14.99 -12.23 10.76
CA ALA A 162 -14.30 -13.25 9.99
C ALA A 162 -12.77 -13.01 9.97
N LEU A 163 -12.33 -11.79 9.68
CA LEU A 163 -10.91 -11.41 9.70
C LEU A 163 -10.28 -11.61 11.09
N LEU A 164 -10.97 -11.17 12.15
CA LEU A 164 -10.46 -11.33 13.50
C LEU A 164 -10.36 -12.80 13.93
N ARG A 165 -11.29 -13.66 13.47
CA ARG A 165 -11.22 -15.11 13.70
C ARG A 165 -10.05 -15.74 12.95
N GLU A 166 -9.87 -15.40 11.68
CA GLU A 166 -8.76 -15.85 10.84
C GLU A 166 -7.39 -15.49 11.45
N GLN A 167 -7.26 -14.27 11.95
CA GLN A 167 -6.03 -13.80 12.58
C GLN A 167 -5.86 -14.25 14.05
N GLY A 168 -6.83 -15.02 14.60
CA GLY A 168 -6.82 -15.49 15.99
C GLY A 168 -6.99 -14.38 17.03
N LEU A 169 -7.65 -13.28 16.66
CA LEU A 169 -7.84 -12.09 17.50
C LEU A 169 -9.26 -11.96 18.06
N TRP A 170 -10.19 -12.84 17.69
CA TRP A 170 -11.59 -12.70 18.07
C TRP A 170 -11.84 -12.68 19.58
N GLN A 171 -11.07 -13.46 20.35
CA GLN A 171 -11.19 -13.51 21.81
C GLN A 171 -10.79 -12.19 22.47
N HIS A 172 -9.95 -11.40 21.80
CA HIS A 172 -9.45 -10.11 22.26
C HIS A 172 -10.20 -8.90 21.69
N ARG A 173 -11.31 -9.11 20.95
CA ARG A 173 -11.99 -8.07 20.18
C ARG A 173 -12.38 -6.81 20.97
N ASP A 174 -12.73 -6.99 22.24
CA ASP A 174 -13.19 -5.92 23.12
C ASP A 174 -12.04 -5.28 23.92
N GLU A 175 -10.82 -5.82 23.84
CA GLU A 175 -9.65 -5.27 24.50
C GLU A 175 -9.09 -4.07 23.73
N LEU A 176 -8.42 -3.16 24.46
CA LEU A 176 -7.67 -2.08 23.82
C LEU A 176 -6.50 -2.66 23.01
N ALA A 177 -6.23 -2.08 21.83
CA ALA A 177 -5.13 -2.52 21.00
C ALA A 177 -3.76 -2.47 21.70
N THR A 178 -3.61 -1.58 22.68
CA THR A 178 -2.37 -1.42 23.46
C THR A 178 -2.19 -2.48 24.54
N SER A 179 -3.25 -3.15 24.99
CA SER A 179 -3.16 -4.22 26.00
C SER A 179 -2.67 -5.53 25.41
N LEU A 180 -2.70 -5.68 24.08
CA LEU A 180 -2.25 -6.88 23.41
C LEU A 180 -0.72 -7.05 23.50
N PRO A 181 -0.23 -8.30 23.66
CA PRO A 181 1.16 -8.63 23.41
C PRO A 181 1.61 -8.21 22.00
N TYR A 182 2.88 -7.88 21.83
CA TYR A 182 3.45 -7.39 20.56
C TYR A 182 3.10 -8.27 19.34
N GLY A 183 3.15 -9.59 19.47
CA GLY A 183 2.80 -10.51 18.40
C GLY A 183 1.34 -10.40 17.94
N LEU A 184 0.41 -10.17 18.88
CA LEU A 184 -1.00 -9.96 18.56
C LEU A 184 -1.24 -8.55 17.99
N GLN A 185 -0.50 -7.53 18.44
CA GLN A 185 -0.54 -6.20 17.81
C GLN A 185 -0.11 -6.26 16.35
N ARG A 186 0.89 -7.08 15.99
CA ARG A 186 1.30 -7.31 14.59
C ARG A 186 0.22 -8.01 13.78
N ARG A 187 -0.45 -9.01 14.33
CA ARG A 187 -1.59 -9.65 13.68
C ARG A 187 -2.75 -8.68 13.47
N LEU A 188 -2.98 -7.77 14.42
CA LEU A 188 -3.99 -6.73 14.29
C LEU A 188 -3.64 -5.72 13.17
N GLU A 189 -2.37 -5.37 13.03
CA GLU A 189 -1.92 -4.52 11.92
C GLU A 189 -2.16 -5.19 10.55
N ILE A 190 -1.90 -6.50 10.44
CA ILE A 190 -2.20 -7.29 9.24
C ILE A 190 -3.71 -7.33 8.98
N ALA A 191 -4.52 -7.62 10.01
CA ALA A 191 -5.97 -7.62 9.89
C ALA A 191 -6.51 -6.26 9.39
N ARG A 192 -5.94 -5.15 9.84
CA ARG A 192 -6.29 -3.81 9.36
C ARG A 192 -5.91 -3.60 7.89
N ALA A 193 -4.75 -4.08 7.47
CA ALA A 193 -4.33 -3.99 6.07
C ALA A 193 -5.29 -4.79 5.17
N LEU A 194 -5.62 -6.03 5.55
CA LEU A 194 -6.59 -6.87 4.84
C LEU A 194 -8.01 -6.28 4.83
N ALA A 195 -8.39 -5.55 5.88
CA ALA A 195 -9.71 -4.91 5.95
C ALA A 195 -9.89 -3.75 4.95
N THR A 196 -8.82 -3.29 4.30
CA THR A 196 -8.89 -2.24 3.27
C THR A 196 -9.22 -2.78 1.87
N GLU A 197 -9.38 -4.08 1.71
CA GLU A 197 -9.80 -4.76 0.47
C GLU A 197 -11.27 -4.56 0.13
#